data_2cf860fd40ecb0ea79e74cf68709ef42
#
_entry.id   2cf860fd40ecb0ea79e74cf68709ef42
#
_cell.length_a   1.000
_cell.length_b   1.000
_cell.length_c   1.000
_cell.angle_alpha   90.00
_cell.angle_beta   90.00
_cell.angle_gamma   90.00
#
_symmetry.space_group_name_H-M   'P 1'
#
loop_
_entity.id
_entity.type
_entity.pdbx_description
1 polymer ?
#
loop_
_entity_poly.entity_id
_entity_poly.type
_entity_poly.pdbx_seq_one_letter_code
_entity_poly.pdbx_strand_id
1 'polypeptide(L)'
;EELDSFIEDHCRNLGLECVGKEKFSCIDELSQNKVAQQLIGSAPAGIKLEEAIPPRPPVMCAGCPHRGLFYTLKKNKLTVLGDIGCYTLGAVAPLAAVDSVICMGASVSGIHGFSKSQQGAADNKTVAVIGDSTFMHSGITGLVNMAYNESNATVIIVDNSITGMTGHQQNPTTGFNLKGDPAAKVDLEALCRALGIDRVRVVDPYDLKACETAIKEELAVSAPSVIISRRPCALLKYVKHNKPLKVDTDRCVSCKMCMKAGCPAISLVDGKPVVDTTLCTGCGICKQLCKFDALQEG
;
A
#
# COMPACT_ATOMS: atom_id res chain seq x y z
N GLU A 1 4.89 -25.74 -11.48
CA GLU A 1 5.30 -24.37 -11.82
C GLU A 1 4.32 -23.72 -12.80
N GLU A 2 4.25 -22.41 -12.84
CA GLU A 2 3.23 -21.70 -13.59
C GLU A 2 3.59 -21.50 -15.08
N LEU A 3 4.11 -20.37 -15.50
CA LEU A 3 4.18 -20.02 -16.92
C LEU A 3 5.31 -20.69 -17.68
N ASP A 4 6.56 -20.52 -17.24
CA ASP A 4 7.73 -21.11 -17.89
C ASP A 4 8.04 -22.49 -17.32
N SER A 5 8.73 -23.33 -18.09
CA SER A 5 9.01 -24.71 -17.72
C SER A 5 10.40 -24.89 -17.11
N PHE A 6 10.90 -23.91 -16.35
CA PHE A 6 12.28 -23.93 -15.82
C PHE A 6 12.60 -25.19 -14.99
N ILE A 7 11.72 -25.54 -14.06
CA ILE A 7 11.93 -26.71 -13.19
C ILE A 7 11.77 -28.00 -14.00
N GLU A 8 10.77 -28.09 -14.85
CA GLU A 8 10.49 -29.22 -15.72
C GLU A 8 11.65 -29.45 -16.69
N ASP A 9 12.12 -28.40 -17.37
CA ASP A 9 13.24 -28.47 -18.30
C ASP A 9 14.53 -28.85 -17.57
N HIS A 10 14.73 -28.31 -16.35
CA HIS A 10 15.90 -28.67 -15.54
C HIS A 10 15.88 -30.15 -15.12
N CYS A 11 14.74 -30.66 -14.70
CA CYS A 11 14.57 -32.08 -14.39
C CYS A 11 14.86 -32.95 -15.59
N ARG A 12 14.32 -32.62 -16.76
CA ARG A 12 14.58 -33.35 -18.01
C ARG A 12 16.06 -33.34 -18.43
N ASN A 13 16.71 -32.16 -18.29
CA ASN A 13 18.13 -32.02 -18.55
C ASN A 13 19.01 -32.86 -17.60
N LEU A 14 18.54 -33.14 -16.40
CA LEU A 14 19.20 -34.06 -15.46
C LEU A 14 18.85 -35.54 -15.70
N GLY A 15 18.08 -35.86 -16.75
CA GLY A 15 17.66 -37.22 -17.07
C GLY A 15 16.55 -37.76 -16.17
N LEU A 16 15.83 -36.89 -15.44
CA LEU A 16 14.72 -37.29 -14.60
C LEU A 16 13.43 -37.34 -15.42
N GLU A 17 12.67 -38.42 -15.25
CA GLU A 17 11.29 -38.43 -15.75
C GLU A 17 10.46 -37.48 -14.93
N CYS A 18 9.79 -36.55 -15.57
CA CYS A 18 8.87 -35.63 -14.91
C CYS A 18 7.61 -35.45 -15.75
N VAL A 19 6.48 -35.35 -15.04
CA VAL A 19 5.20 -35.01 -15.62
C VAL A 19 4.92 -33.54 -15.30
N GLY A 20 4.70 -32.76 -16.33
CA GLY A 20 4.59 -31.31 -16.20
C GLY A 20 3.30 -30.76 -16.81
N LYS A 21 3.46 -29.73 -17.61
CA LYS A 21 2.36 -28.94 -18.18
C LYS A 21 1.51 -29.70 -19.22
N GLU A 22 1.95 -30.86 -19.69
CA GLU A 22 1.10 -31.75 -20.49
C GLU A 22 -0.14 -32.24 -19.72
N LYS A 23 -0.08 -32.33 -18.38
CA LYS A 23 -1.22 -32.71 -17.52
C LYS A 23 -1.93 -31.55 -16.87
N PHE A 24 -1.24 -30.44 -16.63
CA PHE A 24 -1.77 -29.31 -15.92
C PHE A 24 -1.91 -28.10 -16.83
N SER A 25 -3.13 -27.58 -16.96
CA SER A 25 -3.35 -26.32 -17.67
C SER A 25 -2.56 -25.18 -17.05
N CYS A 26 -1.95 -24.35 -17.89
CA CYS A 26 -1.32 -23.08 -17.46
C CYS A 26 -2.33 -21.95 -17.22
N ILE A 27 -3.62 -22.25 -17.37
CA ILE A 27 -4.74 -21.30 -17.14
C ILE A 27 -5.44 -21.70 -15.86
N ASP A 28 -5.80 -20.70 -15.06
CA ASP A 28 -6.43 -20.81 -13.75
C ASP A 28 -5.52 -21.37 -12.63
N GLU A 29 -6.00 -21.26 -11.40
CA GLU A 29 -5.31 -21.76 -10.22
C GLU A 29 -5.20 -23.29 -10.21
N LEU A 30 -4.09 -23.79 -9.73
CA LEU A 30 -3.91 -25.20 -9.39
C LEU A 30 -4.57 -25.53 -8.04
N SER A 31 -5.90 -25.58 -8.02
CA SER A 31 -6.64 -25.97 -6.82
C SER A 31 -6.40 -27.43 -6.45
N GLN A 32 -6.62 -27.78 -5.19
CA GLN A 32 -6.52 -29.17 -4.70
C GLN A 32 -7.33 -30.14 -5.54
N ASN A 33 -8.54 -29.76 -5.92
CA ASN A 33 -9.42 -30.59 -6.73
C ASN A 33 -8.88 -30.78 -8.15
N LYS A 34 -8.33 -29.72 -8.75
CA LYS A 34 -7.70 -29.79 -10.08
C LYS A 34 -6.50 -30.73 -10.07
N VAL A 35 -5.64 -30.60 -9.05
CA VAL A 35 -4.48 -31.48 -8.87
C VAL A 35 -4.91 -32.93 -8.64
N ALA A 36 -5.87 -33.19 -7.74
CA ALA A 36 -6.37 -34.53 -7.47
C ALA A 36 -6.98 -35.15 -8.73
N GLN A 37 -7.79 -34.42 -9.48
CA GLN A 37 -8.40 -34.91 -10.72
C GLN A 37 -7.34 -35.35 -11.75
N GLN A 38 -6.22 -34.60 -11.85
CA GLN A 38 -5.15 -34.92 -12.81
C GLN A 38 -4.23 -36.06 -12.36
N LEU A 39 -3.95 -36.19 -11.05
CA LEU A 39 -3.01 -37.17 -10.53
C LEU A 39 -3.65 -38.50 -10.20
N ILE A 40 -4.87 -38.50 -9.65
CA ILE A 40 -5.56 -39.71 -9.17
C ILE A 40 -6.90 -39.97 -9.86
N GLY A 41 -7.25 -39.15 -10.86
CA GLY A 41 -8.47 -39.32 -11.65
C GLY A 41 -9.79 -39.02 -10.94
N SER A 42 -9.73 -38.53 -9.72
CA SER A 42 -10.93 -38.16 -8.93
C SER A 42 -10.64 -36.96 -8.03
N ALA A 43 -11.66 -36.14 -7.80
CA ALA A 43 -11.61 -35.05 -6.84
C ALA A 43 -12.82 -35.11 -5.89
N PRO A 44 -12.69 -34.71 -4.63
CA PRO A 44 -13.82 -34.61 -3.71
C PRO A 44 -14.92 -33.73 -4.30
N ALA A 45 -16.18 -34.15 -4.15
CA ALA A 45 -17.29 -33.30 -4.52
C ALA A 45 -17.30 -32.05 -3.67
N GLY A 46 -17.26 -30.86 -4.32
CA GLY A 46 -17.38 -29.61 -3.62
C GLY A 46 -18.77 -29.41 -3.01
N ILE A 47 -18.84 -28.71 -1.89
CA ILE A 47 -20.11 -28.26 -1.32
C ILE A 47 -20.72 -27.23 -2.28
N LYS A 48 -21.90 -27.52 -2.83
CA LYS A 48 -22.66 -26.54 -3.60
C LYS A 48 -23.46 -25.67 -2.63
N LEU A 49 -23.22 -24.38 -2.67
CA LEU A 49 -24.03 -23.41 -1.94
C LEU A 49 -25.15 -22.92 -2.89
N GLU A 50 -26.38 -22.86 -2.39
CA GLU A 50 -27.51 -22.32 -3.13
C GLU A 50 -27.43 -20.80 -3.25
N GLU A 51 -26.80 -20.15 -2.26
CA GLU A 51 -26.64 -18.69 -2.21
C GLU A 51 -25.29 -18.26 -2.79
N ALA A 52 -25.29 -17.16 -3.53
CA ALA A 52 -24.06 -16.54 -4.01
C ALA A 52 -23.30 -15.92 -2.83
N ILE A 53 -22.07 -16.37 -2.61
CA ILE A 53 -21.19 -15.79 -1.58
C ILE A 53 -20.76 -14.39 -2.05
N PRO A 54 -21.02 -13.33 -1.28
CA PRO A 54 -20.57 -12.00 -1.66
C PRO A 54 -19.04 -11.91 -1.68
N PRO A 55 -18.44 -11.23 -2.68
CA PRO A 55 -17.01 -11.06 -2.74
C PRO A 55 -16.50 -10.30 -1.50
N ARG A 56 -15.37 -10.70 -0.97
CA ARG A 56 -14.70 -10.07 0.18
C ARG A 56 -13.30 -9.61 -0.22
N PRO A 57 -13.18 -8.57 -1.06
CA PRO A 57 -11.89 -8.07 -1.48
C PRO A 57 -11.09 -7.58 -0.26
N PRO A 58 -9.76 -7.69 -0.26
CA PRO A 58 -8.93 -7.15 0.79
C PRO A 58 -9.07 -5.63 0.85
N VAL A 59 -9.08 -5.08 2.07
CA VAL A 59 -9.16 -3.64 2.32
C VAL A 59 -8.09 -3.21 3.31
N MET A 60 -7.69 -1.94 3.26
CA MET A 60 -6.83 -1.38 4.31
C MET A 60 -7.53 -1.46 5.67
N CYS A 61 -6.77 -1.79 6.72
CA CYS A 61 -7.27 -1.91 8.08
C CYS A 61 -7.91 -0.60 8.59
N ALA A 62 -8.77 -0.69 9.60
CA ALA A 62 -9.17 0.49 10.37
C ALA A 62 -7.93 1.12 11.02
N GLY A 63 -7.82 2.45 10.97
CA GLY A 63 -6.63 3.15 11.46
C GLY A 63 -5.36 2.91 10.65
N CYS A 64 -5.42 2.32 9.46
CA CYS A 64 -4.24 2.16 8.61
C CYS A 64 -3.59 3.52 8.32
N PRO A 65 -2.27 3.69 8.60
CA PRO A 65 -1.59 4.97 8.40
C PRO A 65 -1.55 5.41 6.93
N HIS A 66 -1.55 4.47 5.99
CA HIS A 66 -1.47 4.80 4.56
C HIS A 66 -2.74 5.50 4.03
N ARG A 67 -3.88 5.34 4.71
CA ARG A 67 -5.19 5.81 4.26
C ARG A 67 -5.28 7.31 4.03
N GLY A 68 -4.74 8.10 4.97
CA GLY A 68 -4.75 9.57 4.88
C GLY A 68 -3.94 10.08 3.69
N LEU A 69 -2.76 9.48 3.46
CA LEU A 69 -1.93 9.79 2.30
C LEU A 69 -2.67 9.51 0.98
N PHE A 70 -3.21 8.30 0.80
CA PHE A 70 -3.89 7.94 -0.46
C PHE A 70 -5.15 8.76 -0.71
N TYR A 71 -5.89 9.11 0.35
CA TYR A 71 -6.96 10.09 0.22
C TYR A 71 -6.45 11.43 -0.32
N THR A 72 -5.32 11.91 0.19
CA THR A 72 -4.71 13.18 -0.23
C THR A 72 -4.22 13.11 -1.68
N LEU A 73 -3.57 12.02 -2.09
CA LEU A 73 -3.13 11.80 -3.47
C LEU A 73 -4.33 11.82 -4.44
N LYS A 74 -5.40 11.08 -4.11
CA LYS A 74 -6.64 11.05 -4.90
C LYS A 74 -7.31 12.42 -4.99
N LYS A 75 -7.40 13.14 -3.86
CA LYS A 75 -7.98 14.49 -3.80
C LYS A 75 -7.27 15.45 -4.76
N ASN A 76 -5.94 15.34 -4.86
CA ASN A 76 -5.12 16.19 -5.72
C ASN A 76 -4.99 15.65 -7.16
N LYS A 77 -5.68 14.54 -7.50
CA LYS A 77 -5.71 13.94 -8.84
C LYS A 77 -4.30 13.65 -9.40
N LEU A 78 -3.42 13.13 -8.54
CA LEU A 78 -2.07 12.80 -8.94
C LEU A 78 -2.04 11.44 -9.64
N THR A 79 -1.12 11.29 -10.57
CA THR A 79 -0.72 9.99 -11.11
C THR A 79 0.24 9.33 -10.12
N VAL A 80 -0.08 8.13 -9.69
CA VAL A 80 0.67 7.42 -8.65
C VAL A 80 1.25 6.12 -9.19
N LEU A 81 2.56 6.08 -9.33
CA LEU A 81 3.27 4.84 -9.59
C LEU A 81 3.47 4.13 -8.26
N GLY A 82 2.69 3.09 -8.05
CA GLY A 82 2.69 2.30 -6.82
C GLY A 82 3.67 1.14 -6.85
N ASP A 83 3.75 0.46 -5.74
CA ASP A 83 4.65 -0.66 -5.50
C ASP A 83 3.93 -1.75 -4.68
N ILE A 84 4.65 -2.80 -4.27
CA ILE A 84 4.10 -3.98 -3.62
C ILE A 84 4.15 -3.85 -2.08
N GLY A 85 2.99 -3.91 -1.45
CA GLY A 85 2.81 -3.88 0.00
C GLY A 85 1.36 -3.60 0.41
N CYS A 86 1.08 -3.40 1.70
CA CYS A 86 -0.27 -3.03 2.17
C CYS A 86 -0.81 -1.78 1.45
N TYR A 87 0.05 -0.88 1.06
CA TYR A 87 -0.30 0.35 0.35
C TYR A 87 -0.73 0.11 -1.11
N THR A 88 -0.46 -1.07 -1.71
CA THR A 88 -1.06 -1.47 -2.99
C THR A 88 -2.58 -1.44 -2.94
N LEU A 89 -3.17 -1.67 -1.76
CA LEU A 89 -4.62 -1.55 -1.54
C LEU A 89 -5.15 -0.11 -1.71
N GLY A 90 -4.27 0.88 -1.86
CA GLY A 90 -4.64 2.23 -2.31
C GLY A 90 -5.22 2.26 -3.72
N ALA A 91 -5.00 1.23 -4.54
CA ALA A 91 -5.61 1.06 -5.87
C ALA A 91 -7.10 0.71 -5.80
N VAL A 92 -7.55 0.13 -4.67
CA VAL A 92 -8.93 -0.34 -4.53
C VAL A 92 -9.86 0.79 -4.11
N ALA A 93 -11.09 0.77 -4.62
CA ALA A 93 -12.14 1.71 -4.20
C ALA A 93 -12.39 1.65 -2.68
N PRO A 94 -12.74 2.77 -2.05
CA PRO A 94 -13.05 4.08 -2.63
C PRO A 94 -11.82 4.99 -2.80
N LEU A 95 -10.62 4.58 -2.37
CA LEU A 95 -9.40 5.37 -2.53
C LEU A 95 -9.02 5.46 -4.01
N ALA A 96 -8.85 4.33 -4.70
CA ALA A 96 -8.53 4.27 -6.13
C ALA A 96 -7.48 5.33 -6.52
N ALA A 97 -6.36 5.36 -5.78
CA ALA A 97 -5.35 6.42 -5.83
C ALA A 97 -4.00 5.93 -6.36
N VAL A 98 -3.94 4.70 -6.88
CA VAL A 98 -2.72 4.10 -7.46
C VAL A 98 -3.05 3.70 -8.89
N ASP A 99 -2.23 4.14 -9.84
CA ASP A 99 -2.47 3.96 -11.27
C ASP A 99 -1.68 2.78 -11.87
N SER A 100 -0.54 2.43 -11.28
CA SER A 100 0.24 1.28 -11.74
C SER A 100 0.93 0.57 -10.58
N VAL A 101 1.07 -0.76 -10.72
CA VAL A 101 1.87 -1.61 -9.82
C VAL A 101 2.50 -2.69 -10.69
N ILE A 102 3.83 -2.82 -10.69
CA ILE A 102 4.56 -3.77 -11.52
C ILE A 102 5.27 -4.81 -10.66
N CYS A 103 6.30 -4.41 -9.93
CA CYS A 103 7.07 -5.27 -9.02
C CYS A 103 7.74 -4.42 -7.95
N MET A 104 8.36 -5.08 -6.95
CA MET A 104 9.04 -4.39 -5.85
C MET A 104 10.15 -3.48 -6.36
N GLY A 105 10.09 -2.18 -6.05
CA GLY A 105 11.04 -1.15 -6.47
C GLY A 105 10.72 -0.47 -7.79
N ALA A 106 9.79 -1.00 -8.57
CA ALA A 106 9.45 -0.48 -9.90
C ALA A 106 8.84 0.92 -9.86
N SER A 107 8.19 1.31 -8.78
CA SER A 107 7.64 2.67 -8.63
C SER A 107 8.75 3.73 -8.71
N VAL A 108 9.84 3.52 -7.97
CA VAL A 108 10.96 4.48 -7.89
C VAL A 108 11.79 4.50 -9.17
N SER A 109 12.10 3.33 -9.74
CA SER A 109 12.82 3.27 -11.02
C SER A 109 11.94 3.73 -12.19
N GLY A 110 10.64 3.41 -12.15
CA GLY A 110 9.68 3.76 -13.19
C GLY A 110 9.37 5.24 -13.29
N ILE A 111 9.34 5.98 -12.18
CA ILE A 111 8.99 7.41 -12.21
C ILE A 111 10.00 8.23 -13.03
N HIS A 112 11.29 7.88 -12.97
CA HIS A 112 12.30 8.51 -13.84
C HIS A 112 11.99 8.28 -15.32
N GLY A 113 11.75 7.03 -15.71
CA GLY A 113 11.40 6.68 -17.09
C GLY A 113 10.11 7.33 -17.55
N PHE A 114 9.09 7.37 -16.65
CA PHE A 114 7.82 8.03 -16.93
C PHE A 114 8.00 9.53 -17.19
N SER A 115 8.74 10.23 -16.33
CA SER A 115 9.07 11.65 -16.50
C SER A 115 9.77 11.89 -17.85
N LYS A 116 10.78 11.09 -18.18
CA LYS A 116 11.50 11.21 -19.47
C LYS A 116 10.60 10.93 -20.67
N SER A 117 9.74 9.91 -20.60
CA SER A 117 8.80 9.58 -21.69
C SER A 117 7.77 10.69 -21.95
N GLN A 118 7.37 11.42 -20.90
CA GLN A 118 6.46 12.55 -20.96
C GLN A 118 7.18 13.89 -21.20
N GLN A 119 8.49 13.87 -21.40
CA GLN A 119 9.31 15.10 -21.57
C GLN A 119 9.11 16.12 -20.44
N GLY A 120 8.88 15.64 -19.21
CA GLY A 120 8.63 16.46 -18.02
C GLY A 120 7.20 17.03 -17.89
N ALA A 121 6.32 16.82 -18.85
CA ALA A 121 4.98 17.43 -18.85
C ALA A 121 4.08 16.96 -17.68
N ALA A 122 4.40 15.82 -17.07
CA ALA A 122 3.65 15.23 -15.97
C ALA A 122 4.35 15.33 -14.60
N ASP A 123 5.53 15.92 -14.50
CA ASP A 123 6.38 15.90 -13.30
C ASP A 123 5.68 16.49 -12.07
N ASN A 124 4.95 17.59 -12.24
CA ASN A 124 4.20 18.23 -11.15
C ASN A 124 2.88 17.55 -10.78
N LYS A 125 2.58 16.40 -11.36
CA LYS A 125 1.35 15.62 -11.15
C LYS A 125 1.60 14.14 -10.90
N THR A 126 2.86 13.72 -10.88
CA THR A 126 3.22 12.31 -10.74
C THR A 126 4.09 12.09 -9.50
N VAL A 127 3.80 11.04 -8.76
CA VAL A 127 4.58 10.59 -7.60
C VAL A 127 4.82 9.09 -7.67
N ALA A 128 5.95 8.63 -7.14
CA ALA A 128 6.15 7.22 -6.83
C ALA A 128 5.82 6.98 -5.36
N VAL A 129 5.16 5.86 -5.04
CA VAL A 129 4.86 5.46 -3.65
C VAL A 129 5.42 4.08 -3.39
N ILE A 130 6.23 3.95 -2.34
CA ILE A 130 6.92 2.71 -1.95
C ILE A 130 6.91 2.54 -0.43
N GLY A 131 6.78 1.31 0.07
CA GLY A 131 6.86 1.01 1.51
C GLY A 131 8.30 1.03 2.03
N ASP A 132 8.47 1.22 3.33
CA ASP A 132 9.77 1.20 4.01
C ASP A 132 10.56 -0.09 3.74
N SER A 133 9.94 -1.24 3.93
CA SER A 133 10.54 -2.55 3.66
C SER A 133 10.89 -2.74 2.19
N THR A 134 9.98 -2.41 1.29
CA THR A 134 10.17 -2.53 -0.16
C THR A 134 11.26 -1.56 -0.65
N PHE A 135 11.33 -0.36 -0.07
CA PHE A 135 12.42 0.59 -0.35
C PHE A 135 13.78 0.02 0.02
N MET A 136 13.90 -0.59 1.19
CA MET A 136 15.15 -1.26 1.61
C MET A 136 15.50 -2.46 0.73
N HIS A 137 14.51 -3.16 0.22
CA HIS A 137 14.72 -4.32 -0.67
C HIS A 137 15.20 -3.91 -2.06
N SER A 138 14.55 -2.95 -2.71
CA SER A 138 14.77 -2.65 -4.13
C SER A 138 14.51 -1.20 -4.57
N GLY A 139 14.15 -0.29 -3.65
CA GLY A 139 13.90 1.11 -3.99
C GLY A 139 15.16 1.98 -4.02
N ILE A 140 16.21 1.59 -3.28
CA ILE A 140 17.46 2.37 -3.11
C ILE A 140 18.13 2.63 -4.47
N THR A 141 18.28 1.61 -5.29
CA THR A 141 18.92 1.72 -6.61
C THR A 141 18.19 2.67 -7.54
N GLY A 142 16.84 2.65 -7.50
CA GLY A 142 16.01 3.61 -8.24
C GLY A 142 16.22 5.04 -7.76
N LEU A 143 16.36 5.26 -6.45
CA LEU A 143 16.61 6.58 -5.89
C LEU A 143 18.03 7.10 -6.23
N VAL A 144 19.05 6.23 -6.22
CA VAL A 144 20.41 6.56 -6.71
C VAL A 144 20.35 7.01 -8.16
N ASN A 145 19.63 6.29 -9.02
CA ASN A 145 19.44 6.67 -10.42
C ASN A 145 18.75 8.04 -10.58
N MET A 146 17.73 8.31 -9.74
CA MET A 146 17.05 9.62 -9.75
C MET A 146 17.99 10.75 -9.36
N ALA A 147 18.80 10.59 -8.30
CA ALA A 147 19.77 11.59 -7.87
C ALA A 147 20.84 11.82 -8.94
N TYR A 148 21.44 10.73 -9.47
CA TYR A 148 22.48 10.77 -10.47
C TYR A 148 22.04 11.46 -11.78
N ASN A 149 20.79 11.25 -12.20
CA ASN A 149 20.23 11.83 -13.43
C ASN A 149 19.43 13.11 -13.20
N GLU A 150 19.49 13.70 -12.00
CA GLU A 150 18.77 14.93 -11.64
C GLU A 150 17.28 14.87 -12.05
N SER A 151 16.62 13.78 -11.69
CA SER A 151 15.23 13.57 -12.06
C SER A 151 14.31 14.54 -11.35
N ASN A 152 13.48 15.25 -12.08
CA ASN A 152 12.41 16.06 -11.51
C ASN A 152 11.25 15.17 -11.08
N ALA A 153 11.39 14.45 -9.97
CA ALA A 153 10.43 13.49 -9.49
C ALA A 153 10.37 13.43 -7.97
N THR A 154 9.18 13.12 -7.43
CA THR A 154 8.93 12.99 -6.00
C THR A 154 8.64 11.53 -5.65
N VAL A 155 9.40 10.96 -4.72
CA VAL A 155 9.17 9.64 -4.13
C VAL A 155 8.54 9.80 -2.75
N ILE A 156 7.50 9.04 -2.47
CA ILE A 156 6.86 8.99 -1.15
C ILE A 156 7.14 7.61 -0.54
N ILE A 157 7.94 7.57 0.53
CA ILE A 157 8.19 6.36 1.30
C ILE A 157 7.13 6.27 2.40
N VAL A 158 6.31 5.23 2.37
CA VAL A 158 5.29 4.98 3.39
C VAL A 158 5.87 4.09 4.50
N ASP A 159 6.40 4.73 5.53
CA ASP A 159 7.04 4.09 6.68
C ASP A 159 6.01 3.76 7.76
N ASN A 160 5.63 2.48 7.84
CA ASN A 160 4.75 1.96 8.90
C ASN A 160 5.49 1.13 9.95
N SER A 161 6.83 1.16 9.92
CA SER A 161 7.72 0.50 10.88
C SER A 161 7.54 -1.03 10.96
N ILE A 162 7.08 -1.67 9.88
CA ILE A 162 6.94 -3.13 9.80
C ILE A 162 6.68 -3.59 8.36
N THR A 163 7.07 -4.81 8.01
CA THR A 163 6.65 -5.47 6.78
C THR A 163 5.29 -6.12 7.02
N GLY A 164 4.21 -5.34 6.84
CA GLY A 164 2.87 -5.70 7.34
C GLY A 164 2.16 -6.79 6.53
N MET A 165 2.17 -6.70 5.19
CA MET A 165 1.34 -7.54 4.31
C MET A 165 1.63 -9.05 4.46
N THR A 166 2.86 -9.43 4.68
CA THR A 166 3.31 -10.82 4.73
C THR A 166 3.37 -11.43 6.14
N GLY A 167 2.83 -10.75 7.15
CA GLY A 167 2.71 -11.27 8.51
C GLY A 167 3.52 -10.52 9.56
N HIS A 168 3.78 -9.23 9.36
CA HIS A 168 4.44 -8.35 10.34
C HIS A 168 5.89 -8.74 10.64
N GLN A 169 6.69 -8.98 9.61
CA GLN A 169 8.13 -9.24 9.74
C GLN A 169 8.91 -7.95 10.03
N GLN A 170 9.99 -8.10 10.79
CA GLN A 170 10.97 -7.04 10.97
C GLN A 170 11.68 -6.73 9.64
N ASN A 171 12.15 -5.49 9.50
CA ASN A 171 12.94 -5.04 8.37
C ASN A 171 14.03 -4.07 8.86
N PRO A 172 15.02 -3.69 8.04
CA PRO A 172 16.15 -2.86 8.50
C PRO A 172 15.76 -1.50 9.10
N THR A 173 14.53 -1.01 8.89
CA THR A 173 14.05 0.27 9.45
C THR A 173 13.37 0.13 10.81
N THR A 174 13.18 -1.09 11.32
CA THR A 174 12.43 -1.32 12.57
C THR A 174 13.29 -1.26 13.83
N GLY A 175 14.60 -1.55 13.72
CA GLY A 175 15.51 -1.63 14.84
C GLY A 175 15.56 -3.01 15.52
N PHE A 176 15.04 -4.04 14.85
CA PHE A 176 15.07 -5.41 15.30
C PHE A 176 15.55 -6.34 14.19
N ASN A 177 16.27 -7.41 14.57
CA ASN A 177 16.69 -8.46 13.64
C ASN A 177 15.55 -9.48 13.39
N LEU A 178 15.81 -10.49 12.56
CA LEU A 178 14.84 -11.53 12.21
C LEU A 178 14.34 -12.32 13.44
N LYS A 179 15.18 -12.46 14.46
CA LYS A 179 14.83 -13.17 15.72
C LYS A 179 14.06 -12.29 16.70
N GLY A 180 13.95 -10.99 16.43
CA GLY A 180 13.31 -10.02 17.31
C GLY A 180 14.24 -9.38 18.35
N ASP A 181 15.56 -9.63 18.26
CA ASP A 181 16.53 -8.97 19.14
C ASP A 181 16.79 -7.53 18.65
N PRO A 182 17.12 -6.59 19.55
CA PRO A 182 17.53 -5.25 19.16
C PRO A 182 18.71 -5.27 18.17
N ALA A 183 18.63 -4.50 17.11
CA ALA A 183 19.62 -4.42 16.06
C ALA A 183 19.77 -2.98 15.54
N ALA A 184 20.79 -2.75 14.71
CA ALA A 184 20.98 -1.46 14.07
C ALA A 184 19.74 -1.09 13.24
N LYS A 185 19.29 0.15 13.40
CA LYS A 185 18.16 0.71 12.66
C LYS A 185 18.67 1.62 11.56
N VAL A 186 18.21 1.40 10.34
CA VAL A 186 18.48 2.32 9.23
C VAL A 186 17.63 3.57 9.38
N ASP A 187 18.27 4.72 9.37
CA ASP A 187 17.61 6.01 9.29
C ASP A 187 17.31 6.34 7.82
N LEU A 188 16.04 6.32 7.45
CA LEU A 188 15.60 6.59 6.08
C LEU A 188 15.90 8.02 5.62
N GLU A 189 15.86 9.01 6.52
CA GLU A 189 16.17 10.41 6.19
C GLU A 189 17.66 10.56 5.88
N ALA A 190 18.51 10.04 6.78
CA ALA A 190 19.95 10.06 6.59
C ALA A 190 20.36 9.27 5.33
N LEU A 191 19.73 8.12 5.10
CA LEU A 191 19.98 7.32 3.90
C LEU A 191 19.62 8.10 2.62
N CYS A 192 18.44 8.68 2.53
CA CYS A 192 18.03 9.43 1.35
C CYS A 192 18.97 10.61 1.07
N ARG A 193 19.40 11.32 2.11
CA ARG A 193 20.38 12.40 1.98
C ARG A 193 21.74 11.90 1.53
N ALA A 194 22.22 10.79 2.06
CA ALA A 194 23.48 10.17 1.65
C ALA A 194 23.47 9.70 0.19
N LEU A 195 22.28 9.42 -0.36
CA LEU A 195 22.09 9.08 -1.78
C LEU A 195 21.99 10.31 -2.70
N GLY A 196 22.17 11.52 -2.17
CA GLY A 196 22.18 12.76 -2.95
C GLY A 196 20.83 13.46 -3.06
N ILE A 197 19.86 13.15 -2.20
CA ILE A 197 18.58 13.84 -2.17
C ILE A 197 18.59 14.89 -1.05
N ASP A 198 18.69 16.16 -1.42
CA ASP A 198 18.69 17.29 -0.46
C ASP A 198 17.30 17.54 0.14
N ARG A 199 16.27 17.30 -0.66
CA ARG A 199 14.88 17.59 -0.31
C ARG A 199 14.22 16.33 0.29
N VAL A 200 14.36 16.18 1.59
CA VAL A 200 13.75 15.07 2.35
C VAL A 200 12.84 15.64 3.44
N ARG A 201 11.57 15.26 3.43
CA ARG A 201 10.56 15.68 4.41
C ARG A 201 9.92 14.49 5.10
N VAL A 202 9.55 14.68 6.36
CA VAL A 202 8.76 13.71 7.12
C VAL A 202 7.39 14.30 7.42
N VAL A 203 6.33 13.52 7.19
CA VAL A 203 4.94 13.91 7.49
C VAL A 203 4.23 12.79 8.24
N ASP A 204 3.29 13.17 9.09
CA ASP A 204 2.37 12.23 9.70
C ASP A 204 1.15 12.05 8.78
N PRO A 205 0.88 10.83 8.25
CA PRO A 205 -0.26 10.60 7.37
C PRO A 205 -1.64 10.76 8.04
N TYR A 206 -1.70 10.93 9.35
CA TYR A 206 -2.93 11.30 10.04
C TYR A 206 -3.22 12.80 9.97
N ASP A 207 -2.25 13.63 9.63
CA ASP A 207 -2.46 15.06 9.33
C ASP A 207 -2.60 15.26 7.80
N LEU A 208 -3.85 15.30 7.35
CA LEU A 208 -4.16 15.45 5.91
C LEU A 208 -3.66 16.77 5.34
N LYS A 209 -3.66 17.83 6.16
CA LYS A 209 -3.21 19.15 5.71
C LYS A 209 -1.68 19.18 5.55
N ALA A 210 -0.94 18.64 6.52
CA ALA A 210 0.51 18.51 6.41
C ALA A 210 0.93 17.68 5.20
N CYS A 211 0.26 16.54 4.96
CA CYS A 211 0.49 15.71 3.77
C CYS A 211 0.25 16.49 2.48
N GLU A 212 -0.89 17.18 2.38
CA GLU A 212 -1.23 17.96 1.18
C GLU A 212 -0.23 19.09 0.93
N THR A 213 0.18 19.80 1.98
CA THR A 213 1.17 20.86 1.90
C THR A 213 2.52 20.34 1.41
N ALA A 214 3.05 19.28 2.04
CA ALA A 214 4.32 18.69 1.65
C ALA A 214 4.31 18.22 0.19
N ILE A 215 3.26 17.51 -0.23
CA ILE A 215 3.14 17.04 -1.61
C ILE A 215 3.15 18.21 -2.61
N LYS A 216 2.35 19.25 -2.36
CA LYS A 216 2.30 20.41 -3.26
C LYS A 216 3.60 21.17 -3.34
N GLU A 217 4.29 21.33 -2.22
CA GLU A 217 5.57 22.06 -2.18
C GLU A 217 6.70 21.27 -2.86
N GLU A 218 6.72 19.95 -2.71
CA GLU A 218 7.75 19.13 -3.39
C GLU A 218 7.48 19.03 -4.90
N LEU A 219 6.22 18.89 -5.32
CA LEU A 219 5.85 18.87 -6.74
C LEU A 219 6.01 20.23 -7.45
N ALA A 220 6.12 21.33 -6.70
CA ALA A 220 6.32 22.65 -7.26
C ALA A 220 7.80 22.97 -7.60
N VAL A 221 8.73 22.13 -7.18
CA VAL A 221 10.17 22.33 -7.35
C VAL A 221 10.74 21.34 -8.35
N SER A 222 11.47 21.83 -9.34
CA SER A 222 12.14 20.99 -10.35
C SER A 222 13.43 20.40 -9.78
N ALA A 223 13.31 19.42 -8.89
CA ALA A 223 14.42 18.69 -8.28
C ALA A 223 13.93 17.32 -7.74
N PRO A 224 14.82 16.33 -7.60
CA PRO A 224 14.46 15.07 -6.95
C PRO A 224 14.12 15.32 -5.48
N SER A 225 13.04 14.71 -5.00
CA SER A 225 12.61 14.85 -3.61
C SER A 225 12.05 13.56 -3.02
N VAL A 226 12.11 13.46 -1.69
CA VAL A 226 11.54 12.35 -0.93
C VAL A 226 10.64 12.88 0.17
N ILE A 227 9.44 12.34 0.25
CA ILE A 227 8.53 12.53 1.38
C ILE A 227 8.44 11.21 2.14
N ILE A 228 8.76 11.20 3.42
CA ILE A 228 8.60 10.02 4.29
C ILE A 228 7.30 10.19 5.07
N SER A 229 6.27 9.46 4.67
CA SER A 229 4.98 9.39 5.35
C SER A 229 5.10 8.39 6.50
N ARG A 230 5.41 8.87 7.70
CA ARG A 230 5.82 8.04 8.84
C ARG A 230 4.76 7.96 9.92
N ARG A 231 4.26 6.77 10.16
CA ARG A 231 3.45 6.42 11.33
C ARG A 231 3.41 4.90 11.50
N PRO A 232 3.65 4.35 12.70
CA PRO A 232 3.60 2.92 12.93
C PRO A 232 2.27 2.28 12.51
N CYS A 233 2.32 1.05 12.01
CA CYS A 233 1.14 0.25 11.68
C CYS A 233 0.20 0.16 12.87
N ALA A 234 -1.09 0.44 12.67
CA ALA A 234 -2.10 0.44 13.73
C ALA A 234 -2.27 -0.93 14.42
N LEU A 235 -1.82 -2.02 13.78
CA LEU A 235 -1.92 -3.37 14.33
C LEU A 235 -0.73 -3.77 15.20
N LEU A 236 0.28 -2.92 15.35
CA LEU A 236 1.43 -3.22 16.22
C LEU A 236 1.01 -3.14 17.70
N LYS A 237 1.40 -4.14 18.48
CA LYS A 237 0.96 -4.30 19.88
C LYS A 237 1.28 -3.11 20.79
N TYR A 238 2.34 -2.35 20.49
CA TYR A 238 2.74 -1.20 21.27
C TYR A 238 2.03 0.10 20.86
N VAL A 239 1.29 0.09 19.76
CA VAL A 239 0.53 1.28 19.30
C VAL A 239 -0.74 1.42 20.13
N LYS A 240 -0.83 2.54 20.84
CA LYS A 240 -2.04 2.88 21.60
C LYS A 240 -3.04 3.59 20.68
N HIS A 241 -4.28 3.13 20.74
CA HIS A 241 -5.39 3.75 20.01
C HIS A 241 -6.04 4.85 20.85
N ASN A 242 -6.60 5.84 20.15
CA ASN A 242 -7.46 6.83 20.80
C ASN A 242 -8.86 6.25 21.01
N LYS A 243 -9.70 6.98 21.71
CA LYS A 243 -11.12 6.62 21.85
C LYS A 243 -11.80 6.54 20.49
N PRO A 244 -12.65 5.53 20.26
CA PRO A 244 -13.43 5.45 19.03
C PRO A 244 -14.25 6.72 18.79
N LEU A 245 -14.46 7.06 17.52
CA LEU A 245 -15.35 8.17 17.17
C LEU A 245 -16.80 7.70 17.16
N LYS A 246 -17.70 8.62 17.37
CA LYS A 246 -19.15 8.46 17.19
C LYS A 246 -19.68 9.54 16.26
N VAL A 247 -20.79 9.25 15.59
CA VAL A 247 -21.50 10.23 14.75
C VAL A 247 -22.53 10.96 15.59
N ASP A 248 -22.39 12.27 15.67
CA ASP A 248 -23.43 13.16 16.18
C ASP A 248 -24.50 13.29 15.08
N THR A 249 -25.66 12.70 15.33
CA THR A 249 -26.77 12.64 14.38
C THR A 249 -27.42 14.00 14.11
N ASP A 250 -27.33 14.92 15.07
CA ASP A 250 -27.92 16.26 14.96
C ASP A 250 -27.07 17.17 14.05
N ARG A 251 -25.74 16.97 14.07
CA ARG A 251 -24.82 17.68 13.22
C ARG A 251 -24.63 17.03 11.86
N CYS A 252 -24.96 15.76 11.73
CA CYS A 252 -24.70 14.98 10.51
C CYS A 252 -25.74 15.26 9.42
N VAL A 253 -25.33 15.92 8.35
CA VAL A 253 -26.16 16.18 7.17
C VAL A 253 -26.10 15.06 6.12
N SER A 254 -25.58 13.90 6.43
CA SER A 254 -25.48 12.73 5.55
C SER A 254 -24.74 12.98 4.22
N CYS A 255 -23.79 13.90 4.19
CA CYS A 255 -23.02 14.26 2.98
C CYS A 255 -22.03 13.17 2.53
N LYS A 256 -21.82 12.12 3.32
CA LYS A 256 -20.97 10.95 3.03
C LYS A 256 -19.47 11.26 2.80
N MET A 257 -19.00 12.46 3.13
CA MET A 257 -17.60 12.83 2.95
C MET A 257 -16.65 11.96 3.78
N CYS A 258 -17.05 11.56 4.99
CA CYS A 258 -16.28 10.65 5.85
C CYS A 258 -16.06 9.26 5.19
N MET A 259 -16.98 8.81 4.34
CA MET A 259 -16.86 7.54 3.60
C MET A 259 -15.71 7.55 2.59
N LYS A 260 -15.29 8.73 2.10
CA LYS A 260 -14.17 8.86 1.16
C LYS A 260 -12.83 8.44 1.77
N ALA A 261 -12.73 8.36 3.09
CA ALA A 261 -11.59 7.74 3.75
C ALA A 261 -11.50 6.23 3.49
N GLY A 262 -12.58 5.57 3.07
CA GLY A 262 -12.64 4.14 2.80
C GLY A 262 -12.40 3.26 4.03
N CYS A 263 -12.65 3.77 5.23
CA CYS A 263 -12.37 3.06 6.46
C CYS A 263 -13.40 1.96 6.73
N PRO A 264 -13.01 0.69 7.00
CA PRO A 264 -13.95 -0.39 7.26
C PRO A 264 -14.73 -0.22 8.58
N ALA A 265 -14.27 0.67 9.48
CA ALA A 265 -15.00 1.02 10.69
C ALA A 265 -16.18 1.99 10.45
N ILE A 266 -16.40 2.46 9.21
CA ILE A 266 -17.51 3.34 8.88
C ILE A 266 -18.36 2.68 7.80
N SER A 267 -19.64 2.52 8.11
CA SER A 267 -20.65 2.01 7.19
C SER A 267 -21.81 2.99 7.03
N LEU A 268 -22.72 2.71 6.12
CA LEU A 268 -23.98 3.44 5.99
C LEU A 268 -25.12 2.55 6.45
N VAL A 269 -25.91 3.07 7.38
CA VAL A 269 -27.17 2.46 7.82
C VAL A 269 -28.27 3.50 7.57
N ASP A 270 -29.26 3.15 6.80
CA ASP A 270 -30.37 4.04 6.39
C ASP A 270 -29.87 5.39 5.82
N GLY A 271 -28.80 5.33 5.03
CA GLY A 271 -28.19 6.49 4.38
C GLY A 271 -27.35 7.39 5.29
N LYS A 272 -27.26 7.10 6.58
CA LYS A 272 -26.42 7.82 7.55
C LYS A 272 -25.16 7.05 7.86
N PRO A 273 -24.01 7.74 8.05
CA PRO A 273 -22.77 7.08 8.47
C PRO A 273 -22.88 6.59 9.92
N VAL A 274 -22.43 5.37 10.16
CA VAL A 274 -22.31 4.74 11.47
C VAL A 274 -20.89 4.28 11.67
N VAL A 275 -20.33 4.50 12.87
CA VAL A 275 -18.98 4.05 13.23
C VAL A 275 -19.09 2.80 14.09
N ASP A 276 -18.44 1.72 13.64
CA ASP A 276 -18.22 0.54 14.47
C ASP A 276 -17.12 0.85 15.50
N THR A 277 -17.53 1.01 16.76
CA THR A 277 -16.63 1.35 17.86
C THR A 277 -15.68 0.21 18.23
N THR A 278 -15.94 -1.02 17.81
CA THR A 278 -15.05 -2.16 18.05
C THR A 278 -13.87 -2.18 17.07
N LEU A 279 -14.07 -1.61 15.89
CA LEU A 279 -13.03 -1.49 14.85
C LEU A 279 -12.33 -0.13 14.86
N CYS A 280 -12.99 0.91 15.32
CA CYS A 280 -12.47 2.27 15.22
C CYS A 280 -11.30 2.51 16.19
N THR A 281 -10.18 2.94 15.63
CA THR A 281 -8.95 3.28 16.39
C THR A 281 -8.85 4.74 16.82
N GLY A 282 -9.86 5.57 16.52
CA GLY A 282 -9.83 7.00 16.85
C GLY A 282 -8.76 7.80 16.08
N CYS A 283 -8.31 7.34 14.91
CA CYS A 283 -7.23 7.99 14.15
C CYS A 283 -7.55 9.40 13.62
N GLY A 284 -8.83 9.79 13.59
CA GLY A 284 -9.25 11.15 13.23
C GLY A 284 -9.25 11.49 11.74
N ILE A 285 -8.84 10.58 10.83
CA ILE A 285 -8.83 10.86 9.38
C ILE A 285 -10.22 11.26 8.88
N CYS A 286 -11.24 10.47 9.18
CA CYS A 286 -12.63 10.76 8.77
C CYS A 286 -13.19 12.03 9.42
N LYS A 287 -12.75 12.37 10.64
CA LYS A 287 -13.12 13.62 11.33
C LYS A 287 -12.65 14.84 10.55
N GLN A 288 -11.43 14.83 10.03
CA GLN A 288 -10.89 15.94 9.21
C GLN A 288 -11.64 16.10 7.87
N LEU A 289 -12.37 15.09 7.41
CA LEU A 289 -13.20 15.18 6.21
C LEU A 289 -14.60 15.76 6.48
N CYS A 290 -14.99 15.83 7.74
CA CYS A 290 -16.32 16.29 8.15
C CYS A 290 -16.34 17.81 8.34
N LYS A 291 -16.96 18.54 7.40
CA LYS A 291 -17.12 20.00 7.50
C LYS A 291 -18.11 20.44 8.58
N PHE A 292 -18.92 19.51 9.08
CA PHE A 292 -19.99 19.78 10.06
C PHE A 292 -19.60 19.36 11.48
N ASP A 293 -18.35 18.91 11.65
CA ASP A 293 -17.83 18.43 12.95
C ASP A 293 -18.76 17.39 13.61
N ALA A 294 -19.37 16.52 12.79
CA ALA A 294 -20.31 15.50 13.26
C ALA A 294 -19.61 14.20 13.74
N LEU A 295 -18.29 14.09 13.64
CA LEU A 295 -17.51 12.95 14.13
C LEU A 295 -16.77 13.35 15.41
N GLN A 296 -17.28 12.90 16.55
CA GLN A 296 -16.81 13.26 17.89
C GLN A 296 -16.17 12.04 18.59
N GLU A 297 -15.33 12.29 19.59
CA GLU A 297 -14.84 11.22 20.46
C GLU A 297 -15.99 10.61 21.26
N GLY A 298 -16.04 9.27 21.29
CA GLY A 298 -17.06 8.52 21.99
C GLY A 298 -16.82 8.36 23.50
#